data_a925f8d22aabd2f0f9a8aaf2a5646248
#
_entry.id   a925f8d22aabd2f0f9a8aaf2a5646248
#
_cell.length_a   1.000
_cell.length_b   1.000
_cell.length_c   1.000
_cell.angle_alpha   90.00
_cell.angle_beta   90.00
_cell.angle_gamma   90.00
#
_symmetry.space_group_name_H-M   'P 1'
#
loop_
_entity.id
_entity.type
_entity.pdbx_description
1 polymer ?
#
loop_
_entity_poly.entity_id
_entity_poly.type
_entity_poly.pdbx_seq_one_letter_code
_entity_poly.pdbx_strand_id
1 'polypeptide(L)'
;MELDALDRALLRELQNDARQTNRELALRTGVSPSTSLERVRALRERGIISGYHAAVDLEAVGRPVQALISVRIRPPSRPVIEGFREWAAQLPETIGLFVTSGAHDFLIHVAVPDTNGLYAFVIDRLTERREVADVQSTMVYEHAQSRCIDPAPAERPAPSHRRR
;
A
#
# COMPACT_ATOMS: atom_id res chain seq x y z
N MET A 1 20.49 1.03 7.57
CA MET A 1 21.04 2.36 7.18
C MET A 1 20.03 3.42 7.60
N GLU A 2 20.43 4.30 8.49
CA GLU A 2 19.56 5.22 9.22
C GLU A 2 19.14 6.41 8.34
N LEU A 3 17.88 6.87 8.48
CA LEU A 3 17.39 8.10 7.87
C LEU A 3 17.76 9.27 8.80
N ASP A 4 18.46 10.26 8.29
CA ASP A 4 18.78 11.47 9.05
C ASP A 4 17.57 12.44 9.12
N ALA A 5 17.73 13.54 9.83
CA ALA A 5 16.66 14.53 10.02
C ALA A 5 16.21 15.15 8.68
N LEU A 6 17.14 15.36 7.76
CA LEU A 6 16.84 15.91 6.43
C LEU A 6 16.05 14.90 5.58
N ASP A 7 16.46 13.63 5.57
CA ASP A 7 15.74 12.57 4.86
C ASP A 7 14.28 12.48 5.34
N ARG A 8 14.07 12.54 6.66
CA ARG A 8 12.72 12.54 7.27
C ARG A 8 11.90 13.76 6.88
N ALA A 9 12.50 14.94 6.86
CA ALA A 9 11.83 16.16 6.44
C ALA A 9 11.42 16.12 4.96
N LEU A 10 12.33 15.69 4.08
CA LEU A 10 12.05 15.51 2.65
C LEU A 10 10.93 14.48 2.40
N LEU A 11 10.94 13.35 3.11
CA LEU A 11 9.89 12.34 3.00
C LEU A 11 8.54 12.87 3.45
N ARG A 12 8.48 13.67 4.53
CA ARG A 12 7.23 14.28 5.01
C ARG A 12 6.66 15.26 3.99
N GLU A 13 7.51 16.15 3.44
CA GLU A 13 7.08 17.10 2.42
C GLU A 13 6.56 16.38 1.16
N LEU A 14 7.26 15.37 0.67
CA LEU A 14 6.85 14.60 -0.52
C LEU A 14 5.59 13.76 -0.31
N GLN A 15 5.34 13.28 0.90
CA GLN A 15 4.09 12.57 1.23
C GLN A 15 2.89 13.52 1.30
N ASN A 16 3.10 14.78 1.71
CA ASN A 16 2.05 15.80 1.71
C ASN A 16 1.74 16.29 0.29
N ASP A 17 2.77 16.56 -0.50
CA ASP A 17 2.65 16.99 -1.89
C ASP A 17 3.82 16.48 -2.73
N ALA A 18 3.58 15.44 -3.51
CA ALA A 18 4.57 14.83 -4.40
C ALA A 18 4.87 15.67 -5.66
N ARG A 19 4.12 16.75 -5.91
CA ARG A 19 4.27 17.61 -7.09
C ARG A 19 5.20 18.80 -6.86
N GLN A 20 5.70 18.97 -5.63
CA GLN A 20 6.64 20.04 -5.31
C GLN A 20 7.87 19.98 -6.21
N THR A 21 8.29 21.15 -6.68
CA THR A 21 9.56 21.28 -7.38
C THR A 21 10.72 21.08 -6.40
N ASN A 22 11.87 20.67 -6.93
CA ASN A 22 13.07 20.53 -6.09
C ASN A 22 13.45 21.84 -5.37
N ARG A 23 13.17 23.00 -5.99
CA ARG A 23 13.39 24.32 -5.38
C ARG A 23 12.48 24.56 -4.17
N GLU A 24 11.22 24.18 -4.27
CA GLU A 24 10.26 24.29 -3.16
C GLU A 24 10.63 23.35 -2.01
N LEU A 25 10.98 22.09 -2.33
CA LEU A 25 11.49 21.14 -1.32
C LEU A 25 12.71 21.67 -0.58
N ALA A 26 13.69 22.21 -1.33
CA ALA A 26 14.89 22.79 -0.75
C ALA A 26 14.58 23.96 0.19
N LEU A 27 13.66 24.84 -0.23
CA LEU A 27 13.21 25.97 0.59
C LEU A 27 12.55 25.51 1.89
N ARG A 28 11.62 24.54 1.82
CA ARG A 28 10.87 24.03 2.98
C ARG A 28 11.75 23.23 3.95
N THR A 29 12.78 22.58 3.44
CA THR A 29 13.71 21.79 4.27
C THR A 29 14.97 22.55 4.69
N GLY A 30 15.13 23.80 4.25
CA GLY A 30 16.25 24.68 4.64
C GLY A 30 17.61 24.28 4.06
N VAL A 31 17.62 23.67 2.87
CA VAL A 31 18.86 23.22 2.20
C VAL A 31 19.01 23.83 0.80
N SER A 32 20.17 23.63 0.17
CA SER A 32 20.36 24.01 -1.22
C SER A 32 19.56 23.11 -2.19
N PRO A 33 19.16 23.61 -3.37
CA PRO A 33 18.49 22.78 -4.38
C PRO A 33 19.29 21.57 -4.81
N SER A 34 20.63 21.67 -4.90
CA SER A 34 21.51 20.54 -5.21
C SER A 34 21.46 19.46 -4.10
N THR A 35 21.54 19.86 -2.84
CA THR A 35 21.46 18.96 -1.70
C THR A 35 20.10 18.24 -1.65
N SER A 36 19.00 18.98 -1.85
CA SER A 36 17.66 18.38 -1.92
C SER A 36 17.56 17.34 -3.04
N LEU A 37 18.03 17.69 -4.25
CA LEU A 37 18.00 16.79 -5.41
C LEU A 37 18.77 15.49 -5.16
N GLU A 38 20.01 15.60 -4.66
CA GLU A 38 20.86 14.46 -4.33
C GLU A 38 20.22 13.54 -3.29
N ARG A 39 19.63 14.13 -2.25
CA ARG A 39 18.97 13.35 -1.19
C ARG A 39 17.71 12.63 -1.68
N VAL A 40 16.85 13.30 -2.42
CA VAL A 40 15.65 12.68 -3.01
C VAL A 40 16.04 11.55 -3.97
N ARG A 41 17.08 11.75 -4.79
CA ARG A 41 17.62 10.71 -5.67
C ARG A 41 18.11 9.51 -4.86
N ALA A 42 18.90 9.72 -3.82
CA ALA A 42 19.39 8.65 -2.95
C ALA A 42 18.23 7.88 -2.25
N LEU A 43 17.17 8.58 -1.79
CA LEU A 43 15.98 7.94 -1.21
C LEU A 43 15.24 7.04 -2.22
N ARG A 44 15.19 7.44 -3.48
CA ARG A 44 14.62 6.63 -4.56
C ARG A 44 15.50 5.43 -4.91
N GLU A 45 16.80 5.62 -5.10
CA GLU A 45 17.77 4.55 -5.40
C GLU A 45 17.82 3.50 -4.28
N ARG A 46 17.59 3.91 -3.04
CA ARG A 46 17.49 3.03 -1.87
C ARG A 46 16.11 2.33 -1.76
N GLY A 47 15.15 2.63 -2.63
CA GLY A 47 13.79 2.10 -2.58
C GLY A 47 12.92 2.61 -1.41
N ILE A 48 13.37 3.65 -0.69
CA ILE A 48 12.60 4.27 0.40
C ILE A 48 11.40 5.04 -0.18
N ILE A 49 11.62 5.74 -1.29
CA ILE A 49 10.55 6.26 -2.13
C ILE A 49 10.30 5.23 -3.23
N SER A 50 9.21 4.49 -3.09
CA SER A 50 8.81 3.44 -4.05
C SER A 50 8.13 3.99 -5.30
N GLY A 51 7.58 5.20 -5.24
CA GLY A 51 6.88 5.84 -6.37
C GLY A 51 6.14 7.10 -5.97
N TYR A 52 5.51 7.71 -6.98
CA TYR A 52 4.60 8.85 -6.83
C TYR A 52 3.27 8.47 -7.46
N HIS A 53 2.19 8.57 -6.71
CA HIS A 53 0.86 8.15 -7.16
C HIS A 53 -0.16 9.25 -6.96
N ALA A 54 -1.06 9.41 -7.93
CA ALA A 54 -2.20 10.28 -7.78
C ALA A 54 -3.26 9.61 -6.88
N ALA A 55 -3.82 10.37 -5.96
CA ALA A 55 -5.07 9.97 -5.31
C ALA A 55 -6.22 10.18 -6.30
N VAL A 56 -7.02 9.14 -6.54
CA VAL A 56 -8.16 9.17 -7.45
C VAL A 56 -9.44 9.03 -6.64
N ASP A 57 -10.40 9.91 -6.91
CA ASP A 57 -11.75 9.78 -6.36
C ASP A 57 -12.48 8.66 -7.07
N LEU A 58 -12.79 7.59 -6.34
CA LEU A 58 -13.40 6.38 -6.88
C LEU A 58 -14.85 6.63 -7.36
N GLU A 59 -15.58 7.52 -6.70
CA GLU A 59 -16.93 7.91 -7.12
C GLU A 59 -16.89 8.68 -8.45
N ALA A 60 -15.96 9.64 -8.58
CA ALA A 60 -15.77 10.42 -9.80
C ALA A 60 -15.35 9.57 -11.02
N VAL A 61 -14.71 8.41 -10.79
CA VAL A 61 -14.38 7.46 -11.88
C VAL A 61 -15.40 6.32 -12.03
N GLY A 62 -16.59 6.45 -11.42
CA GLY A 62 -17.69 5.52 -11.58
C GLY A 62 -17.54 4.21 -10.80
N ARG A 63 -16.79 4.21 -9.69
CA ARG A 63 -16.57 3.04 -8.81
C ARG A 63 -16.90 3.33 -7.34
N PRO A 64 -18.14 3.79 -7.04
CA PRO A 64 -18.50 4.22 -5.68
C PRO A 64 -18.60 3.07 -4.67
N VAL A 65 -18.85 1.84 -5.12
CA VAL A 65 -19.04 0.70 -4.23
C VAL A 65 -17.70 0.04 -3.95
N GLN A 66 -17.33 0.02 -2.67
CA GLN A 66 -16.10 -0.60 -2.20
C GLN A 66 -16.41 -1.78 -1.27
N ALA A 67 -15.58 -2.82 -1.32
CA ALA A 67 -15.66 -3.96 -0.43
C ALA A 67 -14.28 -4.53 -0.11
N LEU A 68 -14.15 -5.13 1.08
CA LEU A 68 -13.05 -6.00 1.45
C LEU A 68 -13.50 -7.45 1.28
N ILE A 69 -12.79 -8.18 0.42
CA ILE A 69 -13.09 -9.57 0.12
C ILE A 69 -12.04 -10.46 0.78
N SER A 70 -12.46 -11.21 1.78
CA SER A 70 -11.62 -12.21 2.43
C SER A 70 -11.68 -13.51 1.64
N VAL A 71 -10.52 -14.06 1.29
CA VAL A 71 -10.42 -15.29 0.47
C VAL A 71 -9.57 -16.32 1.19
N ARG A 72 -10.06 -17.59 1.21
CA ARG A 72 -9.31 -18.74 1.69
C ARG A 72 -8.91 -19.63 0.53
N ILE A 73 -7.64 -20.04 0.50
CA ILE A 73 -7.05 -20.89 -0.54
C ILE A 73 -6.86 -22.33 -0.03
N ARG A 74 -7.18 -23.32 -0.88
CA ARG A 74 -6.95 -24.74 -0.62
C ARG A 74 -6.52 -25.45 -1.92
N PRO A 75 -5.46 -26.27 -1.90
CA PRO A 75 -4.48 -26.40 -0.82
C PRO A 75 -3.57 -25.17 -0.72
N PRO A 76 -3.12 -24.78 0.48
CA PRO A 76 -2.28 -23.59 0.70
C PRO A 76 -0.81 -23.92 0.41
N SER A 77 -0.45 -24.05 -0.87
CA SER A 77 0.94 -24.21 -1.29
C SER A 77 1.53 -22.89 -1.79
N ARG A 78 2.85 -22.72 -1.67
CA ARG A 78 3.52 -21.48 -2.11
C ARG A 78 3.20 -21.13 -3.57
N PRO A 79 3.30 -22.03 -4.56
CA PRO A 79 2.99 -21.70 -5.95
C PRO A 79 1.54 -21.27 -6.15
N VAL A 80 0.59 -21.87 -5.43
CA VAL A 80 -0.84 -21.51 -5.52
C VAL A 80 -1.08 -20.12 -4.91
N ILE A 81 -0.49 -19.82 -3.76
CA ILE A 81 -0.59 -18.51 -3.11
C ILE A 81 0.03 -17.41 -3.99
N GLU A 82 1.24 -17.64 -4.53
CA GLU A 82 1.93 -16.67 -5.40
C GLU A 82 1.14 -16.44 -6.70
N GLY A 83 0.67 -17.51 -7.34
CA GLY A 83 -0.13 -17.41 -8.57
C GLY A 83 -1.47 -16.69 -8.36
N PHE A 84 -2.16 -16.95 -7.24
CA PHE A 84 -3.39 -16.24 -6.90
C PHE A 84 -3.12 -14.76 -6.65
N ARG A 85 -2.06 -14.43 -5.89
CA ARG A 85 -1.65 -13.05 -5.62
C ARG A 85 -1.41 -12.26 -6.92
N GLU A 86 -0.61 -12.82 -7.83
CA GLU A 86 -0.27 -12.17 -9.10
C GLU A 86 -1.52 -11.96 -9.95
N TRP A 87 -2.39 -12.96 -10.04
CA TRP A 87 -3.64 -12.85 -10.78
C TRP A 87 -4.59 -11.80 -10.16
N ALA A 88 -4.84 -11.87 -8.84
CA ALA A 88 -5.77 -10.99 -8.17
C ALA A 88 -5.33 -9.51 -8.18
N ALA A 89 -4.03 -9.26 -8.13
CA ALA A 89 -3.47 -7.92 -8.23
C ALA A 89 -3.64 -7.27 -9.62
N GLN A 90 -3.89 -8.05 -10.66
CA GLN A 90 -4.09 -7.55 -12.04
C GLN A 90 -5.57 -7.33 -12.39
N LEU A 91 -6.50 -7.73 -11.52
CA LEU A 91 -7.92 -7.51 -11.77
C LEU A 91 -8.25 -6.01 -11.71
N PRO A 92 -9.01 -5.49 -12.70
CA PRO A 92 -9.30 -4.06 -12.79
C PRO A 92 -10.16 -3.53 -11.64
N GLU A 93 -10.85 -4.40 -10.93
CA GLU A 93 -11.63 -4.08 -9.75
C GLU A 93 -10.76 -3.97 -8.48
N THR A 94 -9.57 -4.55 -8.48
CA THR A 94 -8.66 -4.59 -7.32
C THR A 94 -7.94 -3.27 -7.14
N ILE A 95 -8.13 -2.62 -6.00
CA ILE A 95 -7.43 -1.39 -5.61
C ILE A 95 -6.43 -1.62 -4.47
N GLY A 96 -6.48 -2.77 -3.82
CA GLY A 96 -5.54 -3.19 -2.79
C GLY A 96 -5.58 -4.70 -2.56
N LEU A 97 -4.44 -5.29 -2.21
CA LEU A 97 -4.32 -6.72 -1.95
C LEU A 97 -3.37 -6.96 -0.79
N PHE A 98 -3.83 -7.73 0.19
CA PHE A 98 -3.04 -8.15 1.33
C PHE A 98 -2.95 -9.67 1.37
N VAL A 99 -1.77 -10.20 1.58
CA VAL A 99 -1.56 -11.60 1.97
C VAL A 99 -1.57 -11.63 3.49
N THR A 100 -2.43 -12.44 4.08
CA THR A 100 -2.68 -12.42 5.52
C THR A 100 -2.38 -13.79 6.16
N SER A 101 -2.22 -13.78 7.47
CA SER A 101 -2.18 -15.00 8.28
C SER A 101 -3.47 -15.13 9.07
N GLY A 102 -3.93 -16.36 9.34
CA GLY A 102 -5.13 -16.63 10.15
C GLY A 102 -6.26 -17.30 9.40
N ALA A 103 -7.48 -16.79 9.57
CA ALA A 103 -8.68 -17.43 9.01
C ALA A 103 -8.74 -17.41 7.48
N HIS A 104 -8.20 -16.36 6.87
CA HIS A 104 -8.16 -16.16 5.42
C HIS A 104 -6.72 -15.91 4.97
N ASP A 105 -6.41 -16.29 3.73
CA ASP A 105 -5.08 -16.14 3.16
C ASP A 105 -4.91 -14.78 2.46
N PHE A 106 -6.01 -14.19 1.99
CA PHE A 106 -6.03 -12.89 1.31
C PHE A 106 -7.15 -12.00 1.81
N LEU A 107 -6.87 -10.70 1.77
CA LEU A 107 -7.85 -9.63 1.86
C LEU A 107 -7.69 -8.75 0.63
N ILE A 108 -8.72 -8.70 -0.22
CA ILE A 108 -8.73 -7.94 -1.47
C ILE A 108 -9.64 -6.73 -1.28
N HIS A 109 -9.10 -5.52 -1.44
CA HIS A 109 -9.88 -4.29 -1.48
C HIS A 109 -10.28 -4.03 -2.93
N VAL A 110 -11.58 -4.01 -3.19
CA VAL A 110 -12.14 -3.82 -4.53
C VAL A 110 -12.99 -2.55 -4.61
N ALA A 111 -13.05 -1.97 -5.80
CA ALA A 111 -13.93 -0.86 -6.14
C ALA A 111 -14.67 -1.17 -7.44
N VAL A 112 -16.01 -1.11 -7.40
CA VAL A 112 -16.90 -1.50 -8.50
C VAL A 112 -18.00 -0.46 -8.69
N PRO A 113 -18.68 -0.43 -9.88
CA PRO A 113 -19.72 0.53 -10.16
C PRO A 113 -20.95 0.43 -9.25
N ASP A 114 -21.36 -0.79 -8.91
CA ASP A 114 -22.56 -1.07 -8.14
C ASP A 114 -22.49 -2.44 -7.43
N THR A 115 -23.54 -2.81 -6.73
CA THR A 115 -23.65 -4.10 -6.03
C THR A 115 -23.74 -5.29 -6.98
N ASN A 116 -24.26 -5.13 -8.20
CA ASN A 116 -24.25 -6.18 -9.21
C ASN A 116 -22.83 -6.45 -9.70
N GLY A 117 -22.03 -5.40 -9.89
CA GLY A 117 -20.60 -5.51 -10.19
C GLY A 117 -19.84 -6.21 -9.08
N LEU A 118 -20.19 -5.96 -7.81
CA LEU A 118 -19.59 -6.70 -6.68
C LEU A 118 -19.98 -8.18 -6.70
N TYR A 119 -21.25 -8.49 -6.95
CA TYR A 119 -21.73 -9.87 -7.08
C TYR A 119 -21.01 -10.59 -8.21
N ALA A 120 -20.94 -10.00 -9.41
CA ALA A 120 -20.22 -10.56 -10.54
C ALA A 120 -18.73 -10.78 -10.24
N PHE A 121 -18.07 -9.83 -9.58
CA PHE A 121 -16.67 -10.00 -9.16
C PHE A 121 -16.50 -11.23 -8.27
N VAL A 122 -17.35 -11.42 -7.27
CA VAL A 122 -17.26 -12.59 -6.37
C VAL A 122 -17.56 -13.89 -7.11
N ILE A 123 -18.66 -13.96 -7.85
CA ILE A 123 -19.12 -15.20 -8.47
C ILE A 123 -18.28 -15.54 -9.71
N ASP A 124 -18.15 -14.59 -10.66
CA ASP A 124 -17.56 -14.89 -11.96
C ASP A 124 -16.02 -14.81 -11.96
N ARG A 125 -15.42 -14.17 -10.94
CA ARG A 125 -13.95 -14.09 -10.85
C ARG A 125 -13.37 -14.99 -9.76
N LEU A 126 -13.91 -14.93 -8.54
CA LEU A 126 -13.31 -15.61 -7.40
C LEU A 126 -13.79 -17.04 -7.24
N THR A 127 -15.11 -17.30 -7.26
CA THR A 127 -15.63 -18.64 -6.98
C THR A 127 -15.43 -19.65 -8.13
N GLU A 128 -15.15 -19.18 -9.35
CA GLU A 128 -14.77 -20.05 -10.46
C GLU A 128 -13.35 -20.64 -10.33
N ARG A 129 -12.53 -20.08 -9.45
CA ARG A 129 -11.17 -20.56 -9.23
C ARG A 129 -11.15 -21.76 -8.30
N ARG A 130 -10.56 -22.85 -8.77
CA ARG A 130 -10.55 -24.15 -8.06
C ARG A 130 -9.86 -24.10 -6.71
N GLU A 131 -8.86 -23.24 -6.57
CA GLU A 131 -8.11 -23.05 -5.33
C GLU A 131 -8.86 -22.21 -4.29
N VAL A 132 -9.91 -21.48 -4.67
CA VAL A 132 -10.73 -20.68 -3.74
C VAL A 132 -11.70 -21.58 -3.00
N ALA A 133 -11.49 -21.72 -1.69
CA ALA A 133 -12.29 -22.59 -0.84
C ALA A 133 -13.39 -21.83 -0.09
N ASP A 134 -13.18 -20.53 0.19
CA ASP A 134 -14.14 -19.69 0.89
C ASP A 134 -13.95 -18.23 0.50
N VAL A 135 -15.05 -17.49 0.41
CA VAL A 135 -15.08 -16.05 0.09
C VAL A 135 -16.09 -15.36 1.00
N GLN A 136 -15.65 -14.30 1.66
CA GLN A 136 -16.52 -13.45 2.46
C GLN A 136 -16.36 -11.99 2.03
N SER A 137 -17.48 -11.31 1.75
CA SER A 137 -17.52 -9.90 1.36
C SER A 137 -17.96 -9.02 2.53
N THR A 138 -17.23 -7.94 2.76
CA THR A 138 -17.57 -6.90 3.73
C THR A 138 -17.64 -5.56 3.01
N MET A 139 -18.80 -4.92 3.03
CA MET A 139 -18.96 -3.58 2.43
C MET A 139 -18.14 -2.54 3.20
N VAL A 140 -17.47 -1.67 2.47
CA VAL A 140 -16.74 -0.52 3.04
C VAL A 140 -17.64 0.72 2.91
N TYR A 141 -18.04 1.29 4.03
CA TYR A 141 -18.81 2.54 4.05
C TYR A 141 -17.91 3.77 4.01
N GLU A 142 -16.74 3.68 4.63
CA GLU A 142 -15.76 4.76 4.66
C GLU A 142 -14.35 4.18 4.74
N HIS A 143 -13.42 4.76 3.98
CA HIS A 143 -12.01 4.42 4.01
C HIS A 143 -11.18 5.67 4.28
N ALA A 144 -10.64 5.79 5.49
CA ALA A 144 -9.69 6.83 5.86
C ALA A 144 -8.25 6.32 5.73
N GLN A 145 -7.44 7.02 4.92
CA GLN A 145 -6.04 6.69 4.75
C GLN A 145 -5.15 7.81 5.28
N SER A 146 -4.16 7.46 6.11
CA SER A 146 -3.12 8.42 6.50
C SER A 146 -2.24 8.74 5.29
N ARG A 147 -2.10 10.01 4.98
CA ARG A 147 -1.27 10.48 3.87
C ARG A 147 0.21 10.55 4.20
N CYS A 148 0.56 10.64 5.47
CA CYS A 148 1.94 10.80 5.92
C CYS A 148 2.29 9.75 6.97
N ILE A 149 3.35 9.02 6.73
CA ILE A 149 3.91 8.01 7.64
C ILE A 149 5.31 8.47 8.03
N ASP A 150 5.50 8.78 9.31
CA ASP A 150 6.84 9.07 9.83
C ASP A 150 7.66 7.77 9.94
N PRO A 151 8.95 7.80 9.55
CA PRO A 151 9.81 6.66 9.76
C PRO A 151 9.90 6.28 11.23
N ALA A 152 9.89 4.98 11.54
CA ALA A 152 10.06 4.50 12.91
C ALA A 152 11.35 5.08 13.54
N PRO A 153 11.35 5.38 14.85
CA PRO A 153 12.57 5.74 15.54
C PRO A 153 13.62 4.65 15.35
N ALA A 154 14.89 5.05 15.14
CA ALA A 154 15.99 4.08 15.16
C ALA A 154 15.97 3.33 16.50
N GLU A 155 16.09 2.01 16.47
CA GLU A 155 16.19 1.21 17.70
C GLU A 155 17.30 1.78 18.56
N ARG A 156 16.96 2.20 19.79
CA ARG A 156 17.97 2.49 20.79
C ARG A 156 18.74 1.19 21.05
N PRO A 157 20.09 1.19 20.96
CA PRO A 157 20.84 0.00 21.33
C PRO A 157 20.43 -0.42 22.74
N ALA A 158 20.09 -1.70 22.91
CA ALA A 158 19.71 -2.26 24.20
C ALA A 158 20.78 -1.89 25.23
N PRO A 159 20.40 -1.46 26.45
CA PRO A 159 21.37 -1.15 27.49
C PRO A 159 22.25 -2.37 27.71
N SER A 160 23.55 -2.20 27.50
CA SER A 160 24.54 -3.27 27.77
C SER A 160 24.43 -3.65 29.23
N HIS A 161 23.90 -4.83 29.53
CA HIS A 161 23.99 -5.41 30.87
C HIS A 161 25.45 -5.60 31.19
N ARG A 162 26.07 -4.63 31.89
CA ARG A 162 27.34 -4.86 32.60
C ARG A 162 27.07 -5.95 33.62
N ARG A 163 27.54 -7.15 33.34
CA ARG A 163 27.72 -8.18 34.36
C ARG A 163 28.72 -7.66 35.39
N ARG A 164 28.30 -7.52 36.62
CA ARG A 164 29.20 -7.42 37.79
C ARG A 164 29.65 -8.82 38.20
#